data_150659a8d678088c70dbc8edcef99dcc
#
_entry.id   150659a8d678088c70dbc8edcef99dcc
#
_cell.length_a   1.000
_cell.length_b   1.000
_cell.length_c   1.000
_cell.angle_alpha   90.00
_cell.angle_beta   90.00
_cell.angle_gamma   90.00
#
_symmetry.space_group_name_H-M   'P 1'
#
loop_
_entity.id
_entity.type
_entity.pdbx_description
1 polymer ?
#
loop_
_entity_poly.entity_id
_entity_poly.type
_entity_poly.pdbx_seq_one_letter_code
_entity_poly.pdbx_strand_id
1 'polypeptide(L)'
;MTNSVIDLAESRTVSVKRYDHSIGRFAPATWLRHNDFVVVSGLLVFFVPQLRERCDARIFLDMDEDLRRYFKIRRDVESRGHSIESVEATLESRADDSDRFIRPQIDHADVVFRIEPARPAQLKDKTPAEHVHLQLRISLKSSLYHERLVRLLIGGCGLSVDHDLDDTTSAVELLVAGEVSGEDLGHVAAQLVPLSEELLDVQPDWQDGMTGVMQLVVMAQAAQILGDRSA
;
A
#
# COMPACT_ATOMS: atom_id res chain seq x y z
N MET A 1 -11.90 -17.66 -6.36
CA MET A 1 -11.60 -16.34 -5.75
C MET A 1 -12.03 -15.20 -6.68
N THR A 2 -11.57 -15.12 -7.92
CA THR A 2 -11.96 -14.07 -8.90
C THR A 2 -13.48 -13.88 -8.99
N ASN A 3 -14.24 -14.94 -9.24
CA ASN A 3 -15.70 -14.85 -9.33
C ASN A 3 -16.36 -14.36 -8.04
N SER A 4 -15.84 -14.76 -6.88
CA SER A 4 -16.39 -14.30 -5.59
C SER A 4 -16.21 -12.79 -5.36
N VAL A 5 -15.09 -12.22 -5.82
CA VAL A 5 -14.86 -10.77 -5.74
C VAL A 5 -15.80 -10.03 -6.69
N ILE A 6 -15.96 -10.54 -7.92
CA ILE A 6 -16.88 -9.99 -8.90
C ILE A 6 -18.33 -10.04 -8.36
N ASP A 7 -18.73 -11.17 -7.79
CA ASP A 7 -20.06 -11.33 -7.19
C ASP A 7 -20.30 -10.35 -6.04
N LEU A 8 -19.29 -10.11 -5.18
CA LEU A 8 -19.39 -9.09 -4.13
C LEU A 8 -19.53 -7.68 -4.70
N ALA A 9 -18.73 -7.33 -5.72
CA ALA A 9 -18.83 -6.03 -6.39
C ALA A 9 -20.19 -5.81 -7.07
N GLU A 10 -20.86 -6.89 -7.47
CA GLU A 10 -22.22 -6.86 -8.04
C GLU A 10 -23.32 -7.07 -6.97
N SER A 11 -23.02 -6.72 -5.72
CA SER A 11 -23.96 -6.79 -4.59
C SER A 11 -24.51 -8.18 -4.25
N ARG A 12 -23.80 -9.24 -4.67
CA ARG A 12 -24.17 -10.62 -4.35
C ARG A 12 -23.48 -11.10 -3.07
N THR A 13 -24.15 -11.99 -2.35
CA THR A 13 -23.56 -12.70 -1.22
C THR A 13 -22.75 -13.88 -1.71
N VAL A 14 -21.53 -14.05 -1.20
CA VAL A 14 -20.64 -15.13 -1.61
C VAL A 14 -20.20 -16.00 -0.43
N SER A 15 -19.95 -17.26 -0.71
CA SER A 15 -19.38 -18.21 0.26
C SER A 15 -17.88 -18.35 0.01
N VAL A 16 -17.08 -18.03 1.02
CA VAL A 16 -15.62 -18.11 0.95
C VAL A 16 -15.07 -19.05 2.01
N LYS A 17 -13.96 -19.73 1.70
CA LYS A 17 -13.21 -20.55 2.64
C LYS A 17 -11.85 -19.91 2.91
N ARG A 18 -11.53 -19.69 4.16
CA ARG A 18 -10.20 -19.24 4.59
C ARG A 18 -9.30 -20.46 4.77
N TYR A 19 -8.09 -20.40 4.19
CA TYR A 19 -7.07 -21.39 4.46
C TYR A 19 -6.41 -21.09 5.82
N ASP A 20 -6.38 -22.09 6.69
CA ASP A 20 -5.74 -22.01 7.99
C ASP A 20 -4.35 -22.65 7.91
N HIS A 21 -3.32 -21.79 7.93
CA HIS A 21 -1.93 -22.22 7.82
C HIS A 21 -1.45 -23.01 9.04
N SER A 22 -2.07 -22.84 10.20
CA SER A 22 -1.67 -23.53 11.43
C SER A 22 -2.02 -25.02 11.41
N ILE A 23 -3.12 -25.36 10.74
CA ILE A 23 -3.62 -26.74 10.63
C ILE A 23 -3.53 -27.30 9.20
N GLY A 24 -3.07 -26.49 8.23
CA GLY A 24 -2.89 -26.91 6.84
C GLY A 24 -4.20 -27.25 6.10
N ARG A 25 -5.34 -26.69 6.50
CA ARG A 25 -6.68 -26.99 5.95
C ARG A 25 -7.52 -25.75 5.74
N PHE A 26 -8.55 -25.89 4.91
CA PHE A 26 -9.56 -24.84 4.78
C PHE A 26 -10.53 -24.88 5.97
N ALA A 27 -10.75 -23.71 6.57
CA ALA A 27 -11.82 -23.51 7.54
C ALA A 27 -13.20 -23.71 6.89
N PRO A 28 -14.27 -23.93 7.70
CA PRO A 28 -15.62 -23.91 7.20
C PRO A 28 -15.91 -22.67 6.38
N ALA A 29 -16.79 -22.78 5.40
CA ALA A 29 -17.17 -21.66 4.55
C ALA A 29 -17.90 -20.57 5.38
N THR A 30 -17.52 -19.32 5.13
CA THR A 30 -18.17 -18.14 5.72
C THR A 30 -18.87 -17.36 4.62
N TRP A 31 -20.04 -16.80 4.92
CA TRP A 31 -20.76 -15.95 4.00
C TRP A 31 -20.30 -14.51 4.15
N LEU A 32 -19.86 -13.91 3.03
CA LEU A 32 -19.58 -12.49 2.92
C LEU A 32 -20.73 -11.81 2.17
N ARG A 33 -21.20 -10.71 2.71
CA ARG A 33 -22.19 -9.85 2.07
C ARG A 33 -21.48 -8.66 1.42
N HIS A 34 -22.11 -8.10 0.41
CA HIS A 34 -21.74 -6.82 -0.16
C HIS A 34 -21.70 -5.75 0.94
N ASN A 35 -20.77 -4.83 0.83
CA ASN A 35 -20.65 -3.64 1.66
C ASN A 35 -20.24 -2.46 0.77
N ASP A 36 -20.39 -1.24 1.26
CA ASP A 36 -20.07 -0.01 0.51
C ASP A 36 -18.62 0.00 0.03
N PHE A 37 -17.73 -0.60 0.83
CA PHE A 37 -16.34 -0.80 0.48
C PHE A 37 -15.96 -2.28 0.45
N VAL A 38 -15.31 -2.69 -0.62
CA VAL A 38 -14.72 -4.03 -0.77
C VAL A 38 -13.23 -3.88 -1.02
N VAL A 39 -12.40 -4.29 -0.06
CA VAL A 39 -10.94 -4.27 -0.19
C VAL A 39 -10.45 -5.65 -0.62
N VAL A 40 -9.73 -5.70 -1.73
CA VAL A 40 -9.11 -6.91 -2.25
C VAL A 40 -7.59 -6.77 -2.18
N SER A 41 -6.95 -7.64 -1.41
CA SER A 41 -5.50 -7.66 -1.25
C SER A 41 -4.90 -8.98 -1.73
N GLY A 42 -3.83 -8.92 -2.51
CA GLY A 42 -3.10 -10.09 -2.98
C GLY A 42 -2.05 -9.77 -4.04
N LEU A 43 -1.12 -10.70 -4.23
CA LEU A 43 0.02 -10.53 -5.14
C LEU A 43 -0.37 -10.45 -6.63
N LEU A 44 -1.54 -10.94 -7.02
CA LEU A 44 -1.94 -11.09 -8.42
C LEU A 44 -3.28 -10.41 -8.73
N VAL A 45 -3.71 -9.44 -7.91
CA VAL A 45 -5.02 -8.80 -8.08
C VAL A 45 -5.11 -8.07 -9.42
N PHE A 46 -4.09 -7.31 -9.79
CA PHE A 46 -4.08 -6.55 -11.04
C PHE A 46 -3.61 -7.37 -12.24
N PHE A 47 -3.03 -8.55 -12.01
CA PHE A 47 -2.69 -9.48 -13.06
C PHE A 47 -3.93 -10.07 -13.75
N VAL A 48 -5.06 -10.17 -13.02
CA VAL A 48 -6.34 -10.68 -13.54
C VAL A 48 -7.17 -9.52 -14.09
N PRO A 49 -7.34 -9.38 -15.42
CA PRO A 49 -8.03 -8.24 -16.03
C PRO A 49 -9.44 -8.01 -15.46
N GLN A 50 -10.21 -9.09 -15.27
CA GLN A 50 -11.58 -9.01 -14.77
C GLN A 50 -11.68 -8.43 -13.35
N LEU A 51 -10.66 -8.63 -12.51
CA LEU A 51 -10.59 -7.99 -11.18
C LEU A 51 -10.13 -6.54 -11.28
N ARG A 52 -9.07 -6.31 -12.05
CA ARG A 52 -8.48 -4.99 -12.24
C ARG A 52 -9.49 -3.97 -12.77
N GLU A 53 -10.31 -4.37 -13.75
CA GLU A 53 -11.32 -3.50 -14.37
C GLU A 53 -12.48 -3.14 -13.45
N ARG A 54 -12.65 -3.86 -12.34
CA ARG A 54 -13.69 -3.61 -11.35
C ARG A 54 -13.22 -2.86 -10.12
N CYS A 55 -11.91 -2.58 -10.02
CA CYS A 55 -11.37 -1.78 -8.95
C CYS A 55 -11.53 -0.29 -9.26
N ASP A 56 -12.20 0.42 -8.39
CA ASP A 56 -12.33 1.89 -8.46
C ASP A 56 -11.03 2.58 -8.08
N ALA A 57 -10.27 2.00 -7.15
CA ALA A 57 -8.94 2.42 -6.75
C ALA A 57 -7.96 1.24 -6.83
N ARG A 58 -6.82 1.47 -7.46
CA ARG A 58 -5.76 0.47 -7.63
C ARG A 58 -4.48 0.96 -7.00
N ILE A 59 -4.13 0.35 -5.87
CA ILE A 59 -2.98 0.74 -5.06
C ILE A 59 -1.94 -0.39 -5.10
N PHE A 60 -0.72 -0.07 -5.52
CA PHE A 60 0.39 -1.00 -5.53
C PHE A 60 1.38 -0.66 -4.42
N LEU A 61 1.67 -1.66 -3.58
CA LEU A 61 2.68 -1.53 -2.53
C LEU A 61 3.98 -2.17 -3.00
N ASP A 62 5.01 -1.38 -3.12
CA ASP A 62 6.35 -1.79 -3.50
C ASP A 62 7.35 -1.51 -2.37
N MET A 63 8.50 -2.12 -2.47
CA MET A 63 9.61 -1.91 -1.56
C MET A 63 10.93 -2.01 -2.33
N ASP A 64 11.88 -1.17 -1.98
CA ASP A 64 13.24 -1.29 -2.50
C ASP A 64 13.77 -2.72 -2.33
N GLU A 65 14.47 -3.23 -3.34
CA GLU A 65 14.85 -4.64 -3.41
C GLU A 65 15.86 -5.03 -2.31
N ASP A 66 16.83 -4.15 -2.03
CA ASP A 66 17.82 -4.39 -0.97
C ASP A 66 17.14 -4.34 0.40
N LEU A 67 16.19 -3.42 0.59
CA LEU A 67 15.39 -3.32 1.80
C LEU A 67 14.50 -4.55 1.99
N ARG A 68 13.86 -5.02 0.92
CA ARG A 68 13.04 -6.24 0.93
C ARG A 68 13.86 -7.47 1.30
N ARG A 69 15.06 -7.60 0.71
CA ARG A 69 16.01 -8.67 1.04
C ARG A 69 16.44 -8.59 2.50
N TYR A 70 16.79 -7.40 2.98
CA TYR A 70 17.19 -7.15 4.35
C TYR A 70 16.12 -7.61 5.36
N PHE A 71 14.87 -7.14 5.22
CA PHE A 71 13.78 -7.53 6.12
C PHE A 71 13.42 -9.01 6.01
N LYS A 72 13.46 -9.58 4.81
CA LYS A 72 13.16 -11.00 4.63
C LYS A 72 14.20 -11.90 5.28
N ILE A 73 15.49 -11.60 5.11
CA ILE A 73 16.56 -12.35 5.78
C ILE A 73 16.38 -12.29 7.28
N ARG A 74 16.20 -11.11 7.84
CA ARG A 74 15.98 -10.96 9.28
C ARG A 74 14.79 -11.77 9.79
N ARG A 75 13.63 -11.58 9.19
CA ARG A 75 12.41 -12.29 9.60
C ARG A 75 12.58 -13.81 9.52
N ASP A 76 13.11 -14.32 8.42
CA ASP A 76 13.15 -15.76 8.18
C ASP A 76 14.27 -16.42 8.99
N VAL A 77 15.36 -15.72 9.28
CA VAL A 77 16.43 -16.21 10.18
C VAL A 77 16.02 -16.10 11.65
N GLU A 78 15.61 -14.89 12.10
CA GLU A 78 15.34 -14.63 13.52
C GLU A 78 14.04 -15.29 14.01
N SER A 79 12.97 -15.27 13.19
CA SER A 79 11.64 -15.74 13.62
C SER A 79 11.32 -17.18 13.18
N ARG A 80 12.00 -17.70 12.14
CA ARG A 80 11.67 -18.99 11.53
C ARG A 80 12.83 -19.99 11.54
N GLY A 81 14.03 -19.57 11.94
CA GLY A 81 15.22 -20.42 12.06
C GLY A 81 15.80 -20.90 10.73
N HIS A 82 15.51 -20.23 9.61
CA HIS A 82 16.14 -20.55 8.32
C HIS A 82 17.59 -20.07 8.28
N SER A 83 18.43 -20.70 7.46
CA SER A 83 19.77 -20.17 7.17
C SER A 83 19.70 -19.02 6.16
N ILE A 84 20.67 -18.12 6.20
CA ILE A 84 20.77 -16.99 5.26
C ILE A 84 20.82 -17.51 3.82
N GLU A 85 21.63 -18.53 3.56
CA GLU A 85 21.80 -19.14 2.24
C GLU A 85 20.48 -19.70 1.69
N SER A 86 19.66 -20.32 2.56
CA SER A 86 18.34 -20.84 2.17
C SER A 86 17.36 -19.73 1.81
N VAL A 87 17.41 -18.61 2.53
CA VAL A 87 16.57 -17.44 2.24
C VAL A 87 16.99 -16.80 0.92
N GLU A 88 18.29 -16.63 0.70
CA GLU A 88 18.85 -16.08 -0.53
C GLU A 88 18.51 -16.93 -1.76
N ALA A 89 18.71 -18.24 -1.69
CA ALA A 89 18.32 -19.17 -2.76
C ALA A 89 16.82 -19.09 -3.08
N THR A 90 15.99 -18.89 -2.05
CA THR A 90 14.54 -18.70 -2.24
C THR A 90 14.23 -17.37 -2.93
N LEU A 91 14.94 -16.28 -2.61
CA LEU A 91 14.78 -14.98 -3.28
C LEU A 91 15.15 -15.08 -4.76
N GLU A 92 16.31 -15.66 -5.05
CA GLU A 92 16.79 -15.85 -6.42
C GLU A 92 15.84 -16.71 -7.26
N SER A 93 15.38 -17.83 -6.72
CA SER A 93 14.45 -18.73 -7.44
C SER A 93 13.08 -18.11 -7.76
N ARG A 94 12.71 -17.03 -7.09
CA ARG A 94 11.43 -16.31 -7.29
C ARG A 94 11.57 -14.99 -8.02
N ALA A 95 12.78 -14.58 -8.38
CA ALA A 95 13.01 -13.32 -9.08
C ALA A 95 12.29 -13.27 -10.42
N ASP A 96 12.43 -14.34 -11.23
CA ASP A 96 11.79 -14.45 -12.55
C ASP A 96 10.24 -14.38 -12.45
N ASP A 97 9.65 -15.03 -11.45
CA ASP A 97 8.21 -14.98 -11.21
C ASP A 97 7.76 -13.55 -10.82
N SER A 98 8.56 -12.85 -10.02
CA SER A 98 8.30 -11.46 -9.65
C SER A 98 8.32 -10.55 -10.87
N ASP A 99 9.34 -10.66 -11.71
CA ASP A 99 9.50 -9.85 -12.91
C ASP A 99 8.42 -10.13 -13.95
N ARG A 100 7.98 -11.38 -14.03
CA ARG A 100 6.96 -11.80 -15.00
C ARG A 100 5.53 -11.48 -14.55
N PHE A 101 5.21 -11.64 -13.29
CA PHE A 101 3.82 -11.63 -12.81
C PHE A 101 3.49 -10.51 -11.83
N ILE A 102 4.46 -10.00 -11.07
CA ILE A 102 4.21 -9.00 -10.02
C ILE A 102 4.52 -7.59 -10.50
N ARG A 103 5.78 -7.34 -10.91
CA ARG A 103 6.22 -5.99 -11.31
C ARG A 103 5.41 -5.34 -12.42
N PRO A 104 4.97 -6.03 -13.49
CA PRO A 104 4.18 -5.41 -14.54
C PRO A 104 2.81 -4.89 -14.06
N GLN A 105 2.35 -5.30 -12.88
CA GLN A 105 1.11 -4.82 -12.31
C GLN A 105 1.18 -3.35 -11.87
N ILE A 106 2.39 -2.80 -11.67
CA ILE A 106 2.61 -1.37 -11.35
C ILE A 106 1.98 -0.48 -12.41
N ASP A 107 2.06 -0.84 -13.69
CA ASP A 107 1.52 -0.05 -14.80
C ASP A 107 0.01 0.15 -14.71
N HIS A 108 -0.66 -0.70 -13.95
CA HIS A 108 -2.11 -0.66 -13.74
C HIS A 108 -2.53 0.08 -12.46
N ALA A 109 -1.59 0.44 -11.59
CA ALA A 109 -1.91 1.14 -10.36
C ALA A 109 -2.25 2.61 -10.60
N ASP A 110 -3.15 3.15 -9.80
CA ASP A 110 -3.46 4.58 -9.75
C ASP A 110 -2.55 5.29 -8.75
N VAL A 111 -2.17 4.56 -7.69
CA VAL A 111 -1.20 4.98 -6.68
C VAL A 111 -0.18 3.87 -6.47
N VAL A 112 1.10 4.22 -6.50
CA VAL A 112 2.20 3.33 -6.14
C VAL A 112 2.89 3.88 -4.90
N PHE A 113 2.97 3.08 -3.86
CA PHE A 113 3.80 3.35 -2.69
C PHE A 113 5.05 2.49 -2.76
N ARG A 114 6.22 3.11 -2.72
CA ARG A 114 7.50 2.41 -2.63
C ARG A 114 8.25 2.84 -1.37
N ILE A 115 8.45 1.88 -0.48
CA ILE A 115 9.25 2.09 0.73
C ILE A 115 10.71 1.91 0.38
N GLU A 116 11.53 2.91 0.71
CA GLU A 116 12.96 2.95 0.44
C GLU A 116 13.75 3.24 1.72
N PRO A 117 15.01 2.78 1.84
CA PRO A 117 15.87 3.22 2.92
C PRO A 117 16.30 4.66 2.68
N ALA A 118 16.17 5.54 3.65
CA ALA A 118 16.64 6.92 3.55
C ALA A 118 18.17 6.99 3.36
N ARG A 119 18.89 5.96 3.80
CA ARG A 119 20.33 5.81 3.62
C ARG A 119 20.65 4.36 3.24
N PRO A 120 20.86 4.03 1.96
CA PRO A 120 21.12 2.65 1.51
C PRO A 120 22.31 1.97 2.21
N ALA A 121 23.31 2.75 2.66
CA ALA A 121 24.44 2.20 3.41
C ALA A 121 24.05 1.50 4.71
N GLN A 122 22.92 1.87 5.32
CA GLN A 122 22.43 1.23 6.56
C GLN A 122 22.07 -0.25 6.37
N LEU A 123 21.75 -0.68 5.15
CA LEU A 123 21.42 -2.07 4.87
C LEU A 123 22.64 -2.98 4.80
N LYS A 124 23.84 -2.43 4.61
CA LYS A 124 25.10 -3.18 4.49
C LYS A 124 25.71 -3.56 5.83
N ASP A 125 25.43 -2.77 6.85
CA ASP A 125 25.85 -3.04 8.22
C ASP A 125 24.79 -3.88 8.91
N LYS A 126 25.17 -4.65 9.95
CA LYS A 126 24.23 -5.42 10.78
C LYS A 126 23.35 -4.50 11.66
N THR A 127 22.88 -3.40 11.08
CA THR A 127 22.04 -2.40 11.77
C THR A 127 20.73 -3.04 12.21
N PRO A 128 20.30 -2.88 13.47
CA PRO A 128 18.99 -3.33 13.89
C PRO A 128 17.87 -2.70 13.07
N ALA A 129 16.78 -3.44 12.79
CA ALA A 129 15.69 -2.97 11.92
C ALA A 129 15.04 -1.67 12.43
N GLU A 130 14.99 -1.48 13.73
CA GLU A 130 14.50 -0.27 14.39
C GLU A 130 15.32 0.99 14.11
N HIS A 131 16.54 0.84 13.62
CA HIS A 131 17.43 1.95 13.26
C HIS A 131 17.52 2.21 11.76
N VAL A 132 16.75 1.50 10.95
CA VAL A 132 16.66 1.76 9.51
C VAL A 132 15.64 2.86 9.27
N HIS A 133 16.13 4.07 9.00
CA HIS A 133 15.27 5.18 8.62
C HIS A 133 14.73 4.95 7.22
N LEU A 134 13.42 5.05 7.10
CA LEU A 134 12.68 4.80 5.87
C LEU A 134 12.18 6.12 5.28
N GLN A 135 12.06 6.15 3.97
CA GLN A 135 11.37 7.17 3.21
C GLN A 135 10.32 6.51 2.31
N LEU A 136 9.35 7.28 1.88
CA LEU A 136 8.24 6.82 1.07
C LEU A 136 8.23 7.57 -0.26
N ARG A 137 8.38 6.84 -1.36
CA ARG A 137 8.09 7.35 -2.70
C ARG A 137 6.65 7.06 -3.03
N ILE A 138 5.92 8.08 -3.49
CA ILE A 138 4.52 8.00 -3.87
C ILE A 138 4.42 8.44 -5.33
N SER A 139 3.94 7.55 -6.20
CA SER A 139 3.62 7.91 -7.59
C SER A 139 2.10 7.95 -7.74
N LEU A 140 1.58 9.09 -8.18
CA LEU A 140 0.16 9.36 -8.36
C LEU A 140 -0.12 9.59 -9.85
N LYS A 141 -1.03 8.81 -10.45
CA LYS A 141 -1.45 9.03 -11.84
C LYS A 141 -2.41 10.21 -12.02
N SER A 142 -3.05 10.67 -10.95
CA SER A 142 -3.95 11.81 -10.97
C SER A 142 -3.42 12.90 -10.06
N SER A 143 -3.34 14.10 -10.58
CA SER A 143 -2.71 15.25 -9.91
C SER A 143 -3.65 16.08 -9.04
N LEU A 144 -4.94 15.71 -8.90
CA LEU A 144 -5.99 16.62 -8.40
C LEU A 144 -5.76 17.18 -6.99
N TYR A 145 -5.07 16.47 -6.11
CA TYR A 145 -4.82 16.92 -4.72
C TYR A 145 -3.35 17.04 -4.35
N HIS A 146 -2.42 16.82 -5.27
CA HIS A 146 -1.01 16.72 -4.91
C HIS A 146 -0.45 17.99 -4.26
N GLU A 147 -0.74 19.16 -4.78
CA GLU A 147 -0.25 20.42 -4.19
C GLU A 147 -0.77 20.65 -2.77
N ARG A 148 -2.04 20.31 -2.52
CA ARG A 148 -2.64 20.43 -1.19
C ARG A 148 -2.03 19.42 -0.24
N LEU A 149 -1.85 18.19 -0.69
CA LEU A 149 -1.20 17.11 0.05
C LEU A 149 0.24 17.53 0.45
N VAL A 150 1.04 17.99 -0.53
CA VAL A 150 2.42 18.44 -0.27
C VAL A 150 2.46 19.57 0.76
N ARG A 151 1.63 20.59 0.61
CA ARG A 151 1.56 21.71 1.58
C ARG A 151 1.22 21.23 2.99
N LEU A 152 0.29 20.30 3.12
CA LEU A 152 -0.13 19.76 4.41
C LEU A 152 0.93 18.85 5.03
N LEU A 153 1.60 18.01 4.25
CA LEU A 153 2.68 17.16 4.73
C LEU A 153 3.88 18.00 5.22
N ILE A 154 4.23 19.08 4.51
CA ILE A 154 5.30 19.99 4.94
C ILE A 154 4.85 20.85 6.13
N GLY A 155 3.75 21.56 5.98
CA GLY A 155 3.33 22.58 6.95
C GLY A 155 2.62 22.02 8.19
N GLY A 156 1.87 20.93 8.04
CA GLY A 156 1.11 20.30 9.12
C GLY A 156 1.85 19.18 9.82
N CYS A 157 2.65 18.42 9.09
CA CYS A 157 3.37 17.26 9.64
C CYS A 157 4.89 17.49 9.78
N GLY A 158 5.44 18.60 9.30
CA GLY A 158 6.88 18.88 9.37
C GLY A 158 7.75 17.91 8.54
N LEU A 159 7.16 17.22 7.58
CA LEU A 159 7.86 16.26 6.73
C LEU A 159 8.64 16.97 5.62
N SER A 160 9.75 16.37 5.20
CA SER A 160 10.45 16.75 3.96
C SER A 160 9.73 16.09 2.79
N VAL A 161 9.37 16.89 1.78
CA VAL A 161 8.72 16.38 0.57
C VAL A 161 9.43 16.99 -0.65
N ASP A 162 10.14 16.14 -1.39
CA ASP A 162 10.61 16.47 -2.72
C ASP A 162 9.55 16.00 -3.73
N HIS A 163 9.27 16.79 -4.74
CA HIS A 163 8.28 16.43 -5.76
C HIS A 163 8.83 16.70 -7.16
N ASP A 164 8.47 15.81 -8.06
CA ASP A 164 8.75 15.91 -9.47
C ASP A 164 7.45 15.73 -10.26
N LEU A 165 7.27 16.53 -11.29
CA LEU A 165 6.13 16.46 -12.20
C LEU A 165 6.65 15.89 -13.52
N ASP A 166 6.17 14.72 -13.90
CA ASP A 166 6.40 14.23 -15.25
C ASP A 166 5.46 14.94 -16.24
N ASP A 167 5.98 15.94 -16.93
CA ASP A 167 5.24 16.72 -17.92
C ASP A 167 4.66 15.86 -19.05
N THR A 168 5.14 14.64 -19.25
CA THR A 168 4.71 13.75 -20.33
C THR A 168 3.53 12.87 -19.95
N THR A 169 3.46 12.44 -18.69
CA THR A 169 2.44 11.50 -18.21
C THR A 169 1.42 12.13 -17.27
N SER A 170 1.61 13.40 -16.86
CA SER A 170 0.84 14.06 -15.80
C SER A 170 0.87 13.29 -14.46
N ALA A 171 1.80 12.37 -14.32
CA ALA A 171 2.04 11.68 -13.07
C ALA A 171 2.87 12.55 -12.12
N VAL A 172 2.56 12.48 -10.84
CA VAL A 172 3.28 13.20 -9.79
C VAL A 172 4.06 12.20 -8.97
N GLU A 173 5.35 12.44 -8.83
CA GLU A 173 6.20 11.70 -7.91
C GLU A 173 6.52 12.54 -6.68
N LEU A 174 6.27 11.99 -5.49
CA LEU A 174 6.60 12.59 -4.20
C LEU A 174 7.61 11.68 -3.50
N LEU A 175 8.67 12.27 -2.96
CA LEU A 175 9.57 11.58 -2.02
C LEU A 175 9.38 12.20 -0.64
N VAL A 176 8.81 11.43 0.27
CA VAL A 176 8.44 11.85 1.62
C VAL A 176 9.41 11.25 2.62
N ALA A 177 10.03 12.09 3.46
CA ALA A 177 10.96 11.66 4.50
C ALA A 177 10.72 12.43 5.80
N GLY A 178 11.09 11.82 6.93
CA GLY A 178 10.92 12.36 8.27
C GLY A 178 10.08 11.48 9.16
N GLU A 179 9.77 11.97 10.35
CA GLU A 179 8.93 11.31 11.34
C GLU A 179 7.66 12.13 11.55
N VAL A 180 6.53 11.47 11.70
CA VAL A 180 5.22 12.09 11.89
C VAL A 180 4.40 11.23 12.85
N SER A 181 3.63 11.87 13.72
CA SER A 181 2.69 11.18 14.60
C SER A 181 1.34 10.94 13.92
N GLY A 182 0.62 9.91 14.36
CA GLY A 182 -0.75 9.67 13.93
C GLY A 182 -1.69 10.83 14.28
N GLU A 183 -1.41 11.57 15.38
CA GLU A 183 -2.18 12.75 15.79
C GLU A 183 -2.05 13.88 14.77
N ASP A 184 -0.82 14.22 14.33
CA ASP A 184 -0.59 15.24 13.30
C ASP A 184 -1.23 14.85 11.97
N LEU A 185 -1.15 13.57 11.61
CA LEU A 185 -1.82 13.04 10.41
C LEU A 185 -3.34 13.13 10.50
N GLY A 186 -3.93 12.89 11.66
CA GLY A 186 -5.35 13.08 11.90
C GLY A 186 -5.79 14.53 11.70
N HIS A 187 -5.01 15.50 12.20
CA HIS A 187 -5.26 16.93 11.98
C HIS A 187 -5.17 17.32 10.49
N VAL A 188 -4.20 16.78 9.79
CA VAL A 188 -4.02 17.02 8.34
C VAL A 188 -5.15 16.36 7.54
N ALA A 189 -5.58 15.16 7.92
CA ALA A 189 -6.66 14.44 7.27
C ALA A 189 -7.97 15.23 7.30
N ALA A 190 -8.33 15.83 8.42
CA ALA A 190 -9.51 16.67 8.55
C ALA A 190 -9.51 17.88 7.59
N GLN A 191 -8.32 18.35 7.22
CA GLN A 191 -8.18 19.44 6.24
C GLN A 191 -8.17 18.95 4.79
N LEU A 192 -7.52 17.79 4.53
CA LEU A 192 -7.38 17.24 3.18
C LEU A 192 -8.66 16.55 2.70
N VAL A 193 -9.31 15.84 3.60
CA VAL A 193 -10.49 15.01 3.35
C VAL A 193 -11.61 15.41 4.33
N PRO A 194 -12.26 16.57 4.12
CA PRO A 194 -13.22 17.11 5.08
C PRO A 194 -14.44 16.21 5.33
N LEU A 195 -14.68 15.21 4.48
CA LEU A 195 -15.76 14.23 4.63
C LEU A 195 -15.29 12.89 5.18
N SER A 196 -14.06 12.80 5.72
CA SER A 196 -13.53 11.52 6.20
C SER A 196 -14.34 10.93 7.35
N GLU A 197 -14.92 11.75 8.23
CA GLU A 197 -15.81 11.32 9.32
C GLU A 197 -17.16 10.83 8.78
N GLU A 198 -17.67 11.42 7.71
CA GLU A 198 -18.91 11.01 7.06
C GLU A 198 -18.75 9.74 6.22
N LEU A 199 -17.54 9.52 5.70
CA LEU A 199 -17.21 8.33 4.89
C LEU A 199 -17.01 7.08 5.75
N LEU A 200 -16.68 7.25 7.02
CA LEU A 200 -16.39 6.18 7.94
C LEU A 200 -17.20 6.39 9.21
N ASP A 201 -18.06 5.46 9.53
CA ASP A 201 -18.82 5.44 10.81
C ASP A 201 -17.90 5.39 12.05
N VAL A 202 -16.59 5.30 11.86
CA VAL A 202 -15.58 5.18 12.90
C VAL A 202 -14.40 6.09 12.57
N GLN A 203 -13.89 6.83 13.55
CA GLN A 203 -12.66 7.60 13.39
C GLN A 203 -11.50 6.69 12.97
N PRO A 204 -10.71 7.07 11.94
CA PRO A 204 -9.54 6.31 11.55
C PRO A 204 -8.51 6.23 12.68
N ASP A 205 -7.95 5.04 12.90
CA ASP A 205 -6.78 4.83 13.75
C ASP A 205 -5.51 5.17 12.96
N TRP A 206 -5.10 6.43 13.04
CA TRP A 206 -3.94 6.93 12.32
C TRP A 206 -2.64 6.37 12.89
N GLN A 207 -1.90 5.68 12.05
CA GLN A 207 -0.60 5.13 12.42
C GLN A 207 0.51 6.17 12.30
N ASP A 208 1.55 6.03 13.09
CA ASP A 208 2.74 6.88 13.00
C ASP A 208 3.55 6.59 11.72
N GLY A 209 4.35 7.57 11.31
CA GLY A 209 5.34 7.44 10.25
C GLY A 209 4.75 7.23 8.86
N MET A 210 5.50 6.55 8.00
CA MET A 210 5.14 6.36 6.59
C MET A 210 3.85 5.54 6.41
N THR A 211 3.50 4.69 7.35
CA THR A 211 2.22 3.95 7.32
C THR A 211 1.04 4.91 7.40
N GLY A 212 1.08 5.87 8.29
CA GLY A 212 0.03 6.89 8.39
C GLY A 212 -0.02 7.82 7.17
N VAL A 213 1.13 8.15 6.59
CA VAL A 213 1.16 8.89 5.30
C VAL A 213 0.47 8.10 4.20
N MET A 214 0.71 6.79 4.10
CA MET A 214 0.00 5.93 3.15
C MET A 214 -1.51 5.91 3.43
N GLN A 215 -1.94 5.82 4.70
CA GLN A 215 -3.36 5.90 5.05
C GLN A 215 -3.99 7.21 4.58
N LEU A 216 -3.32 8.35 4.80
CA LEU A 216 -3.80 9.67 4.37
C LEU A 216 -4.02 9.73 2.86
N VAL A 217 -3.06 9.24 2.07
CA VAL A 217 -3.15 9.23 0.60
C VAL A 217 -4.29 8.31 0.13
N VAL A 218 -4.44 7.12 0.74
CA VAL A 218 -5.53 6.19 0.40
C VAL A 218 -6.88 6.81 0.70
N MET A 219 -7.03 7.49 1.84
CA MET A 219 -8.25 8.19 2.22
C MET A 219 -8.57 9.33 1.26
N ALA A 220 -7.57 10.12 0.86
CA ALA A 220 -7.74 11.19 -0.11
C ALA A 220 -8.20 10.64 -1.47
N GLN A 221 -7.61 9.55 -1.93
CA GLN A 221 -7.99 8.87 -3.17
C GLN A 221 -9.44 8.34 -3.10
N ALA A 222 -9.82 7.71 -2.00
CA ALA A 222 -11.19 7.21 -1.80
C ALA A 222 -12.21 8.36 -1.81
N ALA A 223 -11.93 9.44 -1.10
CA ALA A 223 -12.81 10.62 -1.07
C ALA A 223 -12.99 11.25 -2.45
N GLN A 224 -11.93 11.32 -3.24
CA GLN A 224 -12.01 11.81 -4.63
C GLN A 224 -12.96 10.96 -5.46
N ILE A 225 -12.79 9.62 -5.43
CA ILE A 225 -13.62 8.69 -6.21
C ILE A 225 -15.10 8.82 -5.82
N LEU A 226 -15.39 8.98 -4.53
CA LEU A 226 -16.75 9.16 -4.04
C LEU A 226 -17.34 10.51 -4.43
N GLY A 227 -16.53 11.57 -4.38
CA GLY A 227 -16.93 12.91 -4.85
C GLY A 227 -17.30 12.91 -6.34
N ASP A 228 -16.48 12.29 -7.17
CA ASP A 228 -16.71 12.19 -8.62
C ASP A 228 -17.97 11.38 -8.99
N ARG A 229 -18.38 10.42 -8.14
CA ARG A 229 -19.62 9.66 -8.33
C ARG A 229 -20.88 10.41 -7.89
N SER A 230 -20.75 11.44 -7.07
CA SER A 230 -21.84 12.22 -6.52
C SER A 230 -22.16 13.46 -7.35
N ALA A 231 -21.27 13.83 -8.29
CA ALA A 231 -21.36 14.96 -9.19
C ALA A 231 -21.98 14.57 -10.54
#